data_52612405d5da635dd507907cae47ce9c
#
_entry.id   52612405d5da635dd507907cae47ce9c
#
_cell.length_a   1.000
_cell.length_b   1.000
_cell.length_c   1.000
_cell.angle_alpha   90.00
_cell.angle_beta   90.00
_cell.angle_gamma   90.00
#
_symmetry.space_group_name_H-M   'P 1'
#
loop_
_entity.id
_entity.type
_entity.pdbx_description
1 polymer ?
#
loop_
_entity_poly.entity_id
_entity_poly.type
_entity_poly.pdbx_seq_one_letter_code
_entity_poly.pdbx_strand_id
1 'polypeptide(L)'
;MPNSMRTRACTKRKSVNALNNLKGKKEKMMKKTMKRVLCAAFAATMLLGTVACGEKKVPVIGISQYGEHPSLDNCREGFLKGLEDAGLVEGEDYTVDYQNAGFDDNICTQIGQTFSANNVALMCAIATNAATACFAAAEDKDIPVIFTAITDPVEAKLDKGNITGTSDKLPVAAQLDLIRKMQPDAKTVGIIYTTSEPNSVSAIREYQEKAADYGFTIDAVGVTAQSEVTQAADTLISRGVDCFSNLTDNTVVGVLASILEKTNEAGIPVYGSEVEQVTLGCVAAAGIDYYELGRQTGAMAAKVLKGEAKASEIPYETITEYGIYINSGSVAEMGLTVPEDVKEKAIESQK
;
A
#
# COMPACT_ATOMS: atom_id res chain seq x y z
N MET A 1 -89.13 -75.13 -29.11
CA MET A 1 -88.56 -73.75 -28.99
C MET A 1 -88.08 -73.54 -27.58
N PRO A 2 -86.79 -73.47 -27.26
CA PRO A 2 -86.11 -72.33 -26.65
C PRO A 2 -84.60 -72.31 -26.95
N ASN A 3 -84.07 -71.35 -27.76
CA ASN A 3 -82.61 -71.18 -27.91
C ASN A 3 -82.19 -69.76 -28.20
N SER A 4 -83.02 -68.71 -27.98
CA SER A 4 -82.66 -67.32 -28.28
C SER A 4 -82.27 -66.45 -27.06
N MET A 5 -82.43 -66.93 -25.82
CA MET A 5 -82.07 -66.10 -24.62
C MET A 5 -80.62 -66.30 -24.07
N ARG A 6 -79.98 -67.42 -24.39
CA ARG A 6 -78.58 -67.64 -23.86
C ARG A 6 -77.44 -66.87 -24.59
N THR A 7 -77.65 -66.51 -25.84
CA THR A 7 -76.63 -65.82 -26.64
C THR A 7 -76.54 -64.33 -26.36
N ARG A 8 -77.63 -63.64 -25.93
CA ARG A 8 -77.58 -62.21 -25.60
C ARG A 8 -76.88 -61.87 -24.24
N ALA A 9 -76.98 -62.79 -23.26
CA ALA A 9 -76.35 -62.60 -21.95
C ALA A 9 -74.78 -62.73 -22.00
N CYS A 10 -74.27 -63.62 -22.86
CA CYS A 10 -72.81 -63.85 -22.99
C CYS A 10 -72.08 -62.70 -23.69
N THR A 11 -72.70 -62.05 -24.68
CA THR A 11 -72.12 -60.91 -25.41
C THR A 11 -72.07 -59.62 -24.58
N LYS A 12 -73.10 -59.36 -23.73
CA LYS A 12 -73.11 -58.22 -22.83
C LYS A 12 -72.05 -58.33 -21.72
N ARG A 13 -71.82 -59.56 -21.24
CA ARG A 13 -70.79 -59.79 -20.19
C ARG A 13 -69.36 -59.64 -20.70
N LYS A 14 -69.11 -60.02 -21.97
CA LYS A 14 -67.80 -59.81 -22.64
C LYS A 14 -67.49 -58.31 -22.91
N SER A 15 -68.54 -57.52 -23.30
CA SER A 15 -68.35 -56.09 -23.57
C SER A 15 -68.12 -55.28 -22.29
N VAL A 16 -68.79 -55.63 -21.16
CA VAL A 16 -68.57 -54.95 -19.86
C VAL A 16 -67.18 -55.27 -19.30
N ASN A 17 -66.68 -56.52 -19.45
CA ASN A 17 -65.35 -56.89 -19.01
C ASN A 17 -64.24 -56.23 -19.87
N ALA A 18 -64.49 -56.05 -21.16
CA ALA A 18 -63.57 -55.33 -22.05
C ALA A 18 -63.48 -53.81 -21.70
N LEU A 19 -64.62 -53.20 -21.34
CA LEU A 19 -64.68 -51.80 -20.90
C LEU A 19 -63.99 -51.58 -19.57
N ASN A 20 -64.16 -52.52 -18.62
CA ASN A 20 -63.53 -52.45 -17.31
C ASN A 20 -61.94 -52.64 -17.44
N ASN A 21 -61.50 -53.54 -18.35
CA ASN A 21 -60.08 -53.74 -18.62
C ASN A 21 -59.46 -52.51 -19.29
N LEU A 22 -60.23 -51.82 -20.17
CA LEU A 22 -59.76 -50.59 -20.81
C LEU A 22 -59.69 -49.42 -19.80
N LYS A 23 -60.64 -49.29 -18.88
CA LYS A 23 -60.61 -48.31 -17.78
C LYS A 23 -59.42 -48.56 -16.87
N GLY A 24 -59.19 -49.82 -16.43
CA GLY A 24 -58.04 -50.17 -15.59
C GLY A 24 -56.68 -49.95 -16.26
N LYS A 25 -56.54 -50.13 -17.59
CA LYS A 25 -55.37 -49.82 -18.37
C LYS A 25 -55.13 -48.30 -18.47
N LYS A 26 -56.16 -47.49 -18.70
CA LYS A 26 -56.09 -46.03 -18.74
C LYS A 26 -55.72 -45.47 -17.36
N GLU A 27 -56.26 -45.94 -16.27
CA GLU A 27 -55.85 -45.48 -14.93
C GLU A 27 -54.44 -45.88 -14.57
N LYS A 28 -53.98 -47.09 -14.90
CA LYS A 28 -52.59 -47.50 -14.71
C LYS A 28 -51.62 -46.65 -15.56
N MET A 29 -51.97 -46.34 -16.79
CA MET A 29 -51.17 -45.51 -17.68
C MET A 29 -51.14 -44.07 -17.20
N MET A 30 -52.28 -43.51 -16.75
CA MET A 30 -52.36 -42.17 -16.19
C MET A 30 -51.56 -42.02 -14.88
N LYS A 31 -51.62 -43.03 -13.98
CA LYS A 31 -50.81 -43.08 -12.75
C LYS A 31 -49.28 -43.18 -13.07
N LYS A 32 -48.93 -43.94 -14.13
CA LYS A 32 -47.53 -44.06 -14.55
C LYS A 32 -47.00 -42.82 -15.20
N THR A 33 -47.84 -42.09 -15.98
CA THR A 33 -47.50 -40.81 -16.58
C THR A 33 -47.42 -39.72 -15.53
N MET A 34 -48.36 -39.68 -14.58
CA MET A 34 -48.33 -38.72 -13.44
C MET A 34 -47.12 -38.91 -12.53
N LYS A 35 -46.72 -40.19 -12.24
CA LYS A 35 -45.45 -40.45 -11.51
C LYS A 35 -44.23 -39.99 -12.28
N ARG A 36 -44.19 -40.15 -13.62
CA ARG A 36 -43.08 -39.70 -14.46
C ARG A 36 -42.99 -38.16 -14.55
N VAL A 37 -44.15 -37.48 -14.61
CA VAL A 37 -44.19 -36.00 -14.58
C VAL A 37 -43.81 -35.46 -13.21
N LEU A 38 -44.25 -36.13 -12.12
CA LEU A 38 -43.86 -35.74 -10.75
C LEU A 38 -42.39 -35.97 -10.50
N CYS A 39 -41.79 -37.06 -11.00
CA CYS A 39 -40.34 -37.29 -10.90
C CYS A 39 -39.53 -36.34 -11.77
N ALA A 40 -40.02 -35.95 -12.95
CA ALA A 40 -39.38 -34.96 -13.80
C ALA A 40 -39.46 -33.54 -13.20
N ALA A 41 -40.57 -33.18 -12.56
CA ALA A 41 -40.71 -31.90 -11.84
C ALA A 41 -39.83 -31.85 -10.59
N PHE A 42 -39.65 -32.96 -9.87
CA PHE A 42 -38.74 -33.04 -8.71
C PHE A 42 -37.25 -33.00 -9.12
N ALA A 43 -36.90 -33.58 -10.28
CA ALA A 43 -35.55 -33.50 -10.82
C ALA A 43 -35.22 -32.10 -11.37
N ALA A 44 -36.18 -31.38 -11.94
CA ALA A 44 -36.01 -30.00 -12.39
C ALA A 44 -35.87 -28.99 -11.24
N THR A 45 -36.53 -29.25 -10.09
CA THR A 45 -36.39 -28.42 -8.87
C THR A 45 -35.06 -28.67 -8.16
N MET A 46 -34.42 -29.83 -8.29
CA MET A 46 -33.08 -30.07 -7.75
C MET A 46 -31.94 -29.48 -8.61
N LEU A 47 -32.18 -29.18 -9.89
CA LEU A 47 -31.21 -28.53 -10.77
C LEU A 47 -31.21 -26.99 -10.64
N LEU A 48 -32.19 -26.39 -9.99
CA LEU A 48 -32.29 -24.96 -9.71
C LEU A 48 -31.78 -24.58 -8.29
N GLY A 49 -31.34 -25.55 -7.50
CA GLY A 49 -30.95 -25.37 -6.11
C GLY A 49 -29.42 -25.34 -5.84
N THR A 50 -28.57 -25.38 -6.87
CA THR A 50 -27.13 -25.24 -6.70
C THR A 50 -26.59 -24.01 -7.43
N VAL A 51 -27.26 -22.87 -7.31
CA VAL A 51 -26.54 -21.62 -7.18
C VAL A 51 -26.09 -21.65 -5.73
N ALA A 52 -24.99 -22.36 -5.47
CA ALA A 52 -24.18 -22.10 -4.29
C ALA A 52 -23.82 -20.62 -4.42
N CYS A 53 -24.53 -19.76 -3.69
CA CYS A 53 -24.01 -18.49 -3.24
C CYS A 53 -22.81 -18.85 -2.35
N GLY A 54 -21.68 -19.20 -2.97
CA GLY A 54 -20.41 -19.03 -2.34
C GLY A 54 -20.34 -17.53 -2.11
N GLU A 55 -20.42 -17.09 -0.87
CA GLU A 55 -20.06 -15.73 -0.50
C GLU A 55 -18.73 -15.48 -1.21
N LYS A 56 -18.72 -14.53 -2.15
CA LYS A 56 -17.51 -14.13 -2.85
C LYS A 56 -16.65 -13.55 -1.74
N LYS A 57 -15.67 -14.33 -1.27
CA LYS A 57 -14.80 -13.90 -0.18
C LYS A 57 -14.09 -12.65 -0.67
N VAL A 58 -14.43 -11.52 -0.08
CA VAL A 58 -13.83 -10.23 -0.43
C VAL A 58 -12.32 -10.35 -0.19
N PRO A 59 -11.46 -10.04 -1.16
CA PRO A 59 -10.01 -10.13 -0.99
C PRO A 59 -9.54 -9.19 0.11
N VAL A 60 -8.56 -9.64 0.90
CA VAL A 60 -7.96 -8.84 1.96
C VAL A 60 -6.64 -8.27 1.44
N ILE A 61 -6.44 -6.96 1.59
CA ILE A 61 -5.16 -6.28 1.42
C ILE A 61 -4.53 -6.17 2.80
N GLY A 62 -3.35 -6.78 3.00
CA GLY A 62 -2.53 -6.54 4.19
C GLY A 62 -1.71 -5.28 3.99
N ILE A 63 -1.89 -4.26 4.83
CA ILE A 63 -1.05 -3.05 4.81
C ILE A 63 -0.09 -3.08 6.00
N SER A 64 1.22 -3.21 5.71
CA SER A 64 2.30 -3.13 6.69
C SER A 64 2.96 -1.75 6.61
N GLN A 65 2.86 -0.96 7.66
CA GLN A 65 3.52 0.33 7.79
C GLN A 65 4.65 0.24 8.82
N TYR A 66 5.85 0.74 8.49
CA TYR A 66 7.02 0.62 9.36
C TYR A 66 6.87 1.37 10.68
N GLY A 67 6.32 2.58 10.63
CA GLY A 67 6.11 3.42 11.80
C GLY A 67 5.04 4.46 11.54
N GLU A 68 4.71 5.25 12.57
CA GLU A 68 3.69 6.31 12.48
C GLU A 68 4.38 7.67 12.42
N HIS A 69 4.26 8.33 11.29
CA HIS A 69 4.59 9.73 11.07
C HIS A 69 3.87 10.23 9.80
N PRO A 70 3.69 11.56 9.64
CA PRO A 70 2.82 12.12 8.59
C PRO A 70 3.08 11.61 7.18
N SER A 71 4.34 11.44 6.78
CA SER A 71 4.67 11.01 5.41
C SER A 71 4.19 9.58 5.12
N LEU A 72 4.42 8.62 6.05
CA LEU A 72 3.93 7.25 5.86
C LEU A 72 2.41 7.15 6.00
N ASP A 73 1.79 7.99 6.84
CA ASP A 73 0.34 8.06 6.94
C ASP A 73 -0.27 8.59 5.64
N ASN A 74 0.32 9.65 5.05
CA ASN A 74 -0.07 10.17 3.75
C ASN A 74 0.13 9.14 2.62
N CYS A 75 1.22 8.37 2.65
CA CYS A 75 1.40 7.23 1.72
C CYS A 75 0.24 6.23 1.81
N ARG A 76 -0.16 5.85 3.02
CA ARG A 76 -1.28 4.92 3.23
C ARG A 76 -2.58 5.50 2.73
N GLU A 77 -2.88 6.75 3.07
CA GLU A 77 -4.11 7.44 2.63
C GLU A 77 -4.13 7.58 1.11
N GLY A 78 -3.01 7.98 0.52
CA GLY A 78 -2.84 8.04 -0.93
C GLY A 78 -3.04 6.67 -1.59
N PHE A 79 -2.47 5.60 -1.01
CA PHE A 79 -2.65 4.24 -1.52
C PHE A 79 -4.13 3.84 -1.59
N LEU A 80 -4.88 4.07 -0.52
CA LEU A 80 -6.32 3.81 -0.49
C LEU A 80 -7.07 4.67 -1.50
N LYS A 81 -6.69 5.94 -1.64
CA LYS A 81 -7.25 6.83 -2.65
C LYS A 81 -6.96 6.37 -4.08
N GLY A 82 -5.77 5.84 -4.34
CA GLY A 82 -5.41 5.28 -5.64
C GLY A 82 -6.25 4.05 -6.03
N LEU A 83 -6.63 3.22 -5.04
CA LEU A 83 -7.57 2.12 -5.24
C LEU A 83 -8.98 2.64 -5.56
N GLU A 84 -9.46 3.65 -4.81
CA GLU A 84 -10.75 4.30 -5.05
C GLU A 84 -10.82 4.95 -6.44
N ASP A 85 -9.80 5.71 -6.83
CA ASP A 85 -9.71 6.35 -8.15
C ASP A 85 -9.70 5.34 -9.30
N ALA A 86 -9.18 4.14 -9.03
CA ALA A 86 -9.26 3.02 -9.96
C ALA A 86 -10.64 2.32 -9.94
N GLY A 87 -11.59 2.79 -9.16
CA GLY A 87 -12.96 2.28 -9.08
C GLY A 87 -13.13 1.04 -8.21
N LEU A 88 -12.23 0.79 -7.26
CA LEU A 88 -12.36 -0.26 -6.26
C LEU A 88 -12.97 0.33 -4.96
N VAL A 89 -13.94 -0.36 -4.38
CA VAL A 89 -14.67 0.09 -3.19
C VAL A 89 -14.32 -0.81 -2.00
N GLU A 90 -13.83 -0.21 -0.92
CA GLU A 90 -13.58 -0.93 0.33
C GLU A 90 -14.87 -1.49 0.91
N GLY A 91 -14.82 -2.75 1.38
CA GLY A 91 -15.98 -3.50 1.86
C GLY A 91 -16.75 -4.25 0.76
N GLU A 92 -16.59 -3.89 -0.52
CA GLU A 92 -17.23 -4.56 -1.66
C GLU A 92 -16.23 -5.33 -2.51
N ASP A 93 -15.14 -4.67 -2.96
CA ASP A 93 -14.12 -5.23 -3.83
C ASP A 93 -12.91 -5.72 -3.05
N TYR A 94 -12.59 -5.11 -1.91
CA TYR A 94 -11.51 -5.49 -1.00
C TYR A 94 -11.83 -5.08 0.45
N THR A 95 -11.06 -5.63 1.39
CA THR A 95 -11.01 -5.18 2.79
C THR A 95 -9.55 -4.97 3.19
N VAL A 96 -9.31 -4.17 4.22
CA VAL A 96 -7.96 -3.85 4.71
C VAL A 96 -7.69 -4.52 6.05
N ASP A 97 -6.52 -5.17 6.16
CA ASP A 97 -5.87 -5.53 7.43
C ASP A 97 -4.63 -4.64 7.58
N TYR A 98 -4.77 -3.55 8.36
CA TYR A 98 -3.69 -2.58 8.60
C TYR A 98 -2.95 -2.91 9.88
N GLN A 99 -1.62 -2.95 9.79
CA GLN A 99 -0.74 -3.16 10.94
C GLN A 99 0.48 -2.21 10.86
N ASN A 100 0.84 -1.67 12.03
CA ASN A 100 1.97 -0.74 12.19
C ASN A 100 3.05 -1.41 13.06
N ALA A 101 4.29 -1.35 12.59
CA ALA A 101 5.41 -2.01 13.26
C ALA A 101 6.05 -1.19 14.38
N GLY A 102 5.71 0.11 14.51
CA GLY A 102 6.26 0.96 15.56
C GLY A 102 7.79 1.11 15.50
N PHE A 103 8.37 1.09 14.30
CA PHE A 103 9.81 1.15 14.03
C PHE A 103 10.59 -0.09 14.53
N ASP A 104 9.93 -1.26 14.66
CA ASP A 104 10.54 -2.52 15.11
C ASP A 104 10.56 -3.54 13.96
N ASP A 105 11.77 -3.95 13.53
CA ASP A 105 11.99 -4.91 12.44
C ASP A 105 11.44 -6.30 12.76
N ASN A 106 11.42 -6.70 14.03
CA ASN A 106 10.85 -7.98 14.44
C ASN A 106 9.32 -7.95 14.29
N ILE A 107 8.70 -6.81 14.62
CA ILE A 107 7.26 -6.62 14.42
C ILE A 107 6.93 -6.61 12.92
N CYS A 108 7.74 -5.93 12.08
CA CYS A 108 7.61 -6.01 10.61
C CYS A 108 7.58 -7.46 10.13
N THR A 109 8.53 -8.27 10.60
CA THR A 109 8.61 -9.69 10.25
C THR A 109 7.36 -10.45 10.68
N GLN A 110 6.85 -10.22 11.89
CA GLN A 110 5.62 -10.86 12.39
C GLN A 110 4.39 -10.44 11.58
N ILE A 111 4.29 -9.17 11.19
CA ILE A 111 3.21 -8.65 10.34
C ILE A 111 3.22 -9.38 8.99
N GLY A 112 4.36 -9.41 8.30
CA GLY A 112 4.50 -10.11 7.02
C GLY A 112 4.12 -11.59 7.12
N GLN A 113 4.59 -12.29 8.15
CA GLN A 113 4.23 -13.69 8.43
C GLN A 113 2.73 -13.87 8.69
N THR A 114 2.10 -12.94 9.42
CA THR A 114 0.67 -12.95 9.69
C THR A 114 -0.14 -12.81 8.40
N PHE A 115 0.21 -11.85 7.55
CA PHE A 115 -0.44 -11.67 6.25
C PHE A 115 -0.27 -12.89 5.35
N SER A 116 0.95 -13.45 5.32
CA SER A 116 1.21 -14.70 4.61
C SER A 116 0.36 -15.85 5.15
N ALA A 117 0.31 -16.05 6.47
CA ALA A 117 -0.51 -17.10 7.08
C ALA A 117 -2.00 -16.97 6.75
N ASN A 118 -2.51 -15.74 6.76
CA ASN A 118 -3.90 -15.41 6.44
C ASN A 118 -4.22 -15.48 4.94
N ASN A 119 -3.22 -15.72 4.08
CA ASN A 119 -3.35 -15.73 2.62
C ASN A 119 -4.05 -14.46 2.10
N VAL A 120 -3.54 -13.29 2.49
CA VAL A 120 -4.02 -12.02 1.95
C VAL A 120 -3.87 -12.00 0.42
N ALA A 121 -4.73 -11.27 -0.27
CA ALA A 121 -4.71 -11.20 -1.73
C ALA A 121 -3.52 -10.39 -2.27
N LEU A 122 -3.05 -9.44 -1.46
CA LEU A 122 -1.94 -8.54 -1.77
C LEU A 122 -1.39 -7.98 -0.46
N MET A 123 -0.07 -7.76 -0.38
CA MET A 123 0.58 -7.02 0.68
C MET A 123 0.97 -5.64 0.16
N CYS A 124 0.46 -4.57 0.78
CA CYS A 124 0.99 -3.22 0.63
C CYS A 124 2.02 -2.98 1.72
N ALA A 125 3.24 -2.62 1.34
CA ALA A 125 4.32 -2.42 2.29
C ALA A 125 4.85 -0.98 2.21
N ILE A 126 4.78 -0.25 3.31
CA ILE A 126 5.12 1.16 3.41
C ILE A 126 6.44 1.30 4.16
N ALA A 127 7.47 1.80 3.50
CA ALA A 127 8.88 1.90 3.87
C ALA A 127 9.70 0.61 3.67
N THR A 128 11.03 0.77 3.54
CA THR A 128 11.97 -0.27 3.11
C THR A 128 11.97 -1.50 4.02
N ASN A 129 11.98 -1.30 5.34
CA ASN A 129 12.05 -2.41 6.29
C ASN A 129 10.76 -3.24 6.26
N ALA A 130 9.59 -2.58 6.18
CA ALA A 130 8.30 -3.26 6.02
C ALA A 130 8.23 -4.05 4.70
N ALA A 131 8.72 -3.45 3.59
CA ALA A 131 8.71 -4.11 2.28
C ALA A 131 9.63 -5.34 2.25
N THR A 132 10.82 -5.25 2.83
CA THR A 132 11.75 -6.38 2.94
C THR A 132 11.12 -7.54 3.72
N ALA A 133 10.47 -7.25 4.86
CA ALA A 133 9.81 -8.25 5.68
C ALA A 133 8.59 -8.89 4.97
N CYS A 134 7.74 -8.07 4.34
CA CYS A 134 6.59 -8.55 3.58
C CYS A 134 7.02 -9.42 2.38
N PHE A 135 8.03 -8.98 1.64
CA PHE A 135 8.52 -9.71 0.47
C PHE A 135 9.08 -11.08 0.85
N ALA A 136 9.91 -11.14 1.90
CA ALA A 136 10.42 -12.41 2.42
C ALA A 136 9.30 -13.36 2.90
N ALA A 137 8.23 -12.83 3.51
CA ALA A 137 7.11 -13.64 3.99
C ALA A 137 6.15 -14.08 2.86
N ALA A 138 6.16 -13.37 1.73
CA ALA A 138 5.27 -13.62 0.59
C ALA A 138 5.81 -14.71 -0.36
N GLU A 139 7.14 -14.96 -0.38
CA GLU A 139 7.84 -15.75 -1.40
C GLU A 139 7.25 -17.15 -1.57
N ASP A 140 7.08 -17.92 -0.48
CA ASP A 140 6.59 -19.31 -0.52
C ASP A 140 5.14 -19.43 -1.03
N LYS A 141 4.36 -18.36 -1.03
CA LYS A 141 2.94 -18.34 -1.37
C LYS A 141 2.62 -17.55 -2.63
N ASP A 142 3.63 -16.96 -3.24
CA ASP A 142 3.50 -16.10 -4.42
C ASP A 142 2.48 -14.96 -4.23
N ILE A 143 2.39 -14.42 -2.98
CA ILE A 143 1.53 -13.28 -2.69
C ILE A 143 2.16 -12.03 -3.30
N PRO A 144 1.45 -11.24 -4.12
CA PRO A 144 2.02 -10.03 -4.68
C PRO A 144 2.28 -8.99 -3.59
N VAL A 145 3.46 -8.35 -3.67
CA VAL A 145 3.84 -7.24 -2.79
C VAL A 145 3.89 -5.95 -3.59
N ILE A 146 3.21 -4.93 -3.11
CA ILE A 146 3.24 -3.59 -3.68
C ILE A 146 3.82 -2.65 -2.63
N PHE A 147 4.99 -2.10 -2.93
CA PHE A 147 5.67 -1.21 -1.99
C PHE A 147 5.47 0.26 -2.32
N THR A 148 5.62 1.12 -1.33
CA THR A 148 5.71 2.57 -1.47
C THR A 148 6.75 3.12 -0.48
N ALA A 149 7.32 4.29 -0.78
CA ALA A 149 8.35 4.92 0.04
C ALA A 149 9.61 4.04 0.19
N ILE A 150 10.13 3.54 -0.92
CA ILE A 150 11.40 2.79 -0.98
C ILE A 150 12.44 3.61 -1.73
N THR A 151 13.46 4.06 -1.02
CA THR A 151 14.48 4.96 -1.61
C THR A 151 15.33 4.27 -2.68
N ASP A 152 15.77 3.04 -2.43
CA ASP A 152 16.58 2.26 -3.36
C ASP A 152 16.11 0.80 -3.44
N PRO A 153 15.16 0.50 -4.35
CA PRO A 153 14.65 -0.87 -4.51
C PRO A 153 15.73 -1.88 -4.93
N VAL A 154 16.76 -1.45 -5.67
CA VAL A 154 17.85 -2.33 -6.12
C VAL A 154 18.76 -2.71 -4.96
N GLU A 155 19.19 -1.74 -4.15
CA GLU A 155 20.02 -1.99 -2.96
C GLU A 155 19.25 -2.83 -1.93
N ALA A 156 17.95 -2.57 -1.76
CA ALA A 156 17.08 -3.34 -0.90
C ALA A 156 16.72 -4.74 -1.45
N LYS A 157 17.11 -5.07 -2.70
CA LYS A 157 16.79 -6.33 -3.40
C LYS A 157 15.27 -6.55 -3.58
N LEU A 158 14.55 -5.47 -3.82
CA LEU A 158 13.11 -5.43 -4.03
C LEU A 158 12.75 -5.12 -5.50
N ASP A 159 13.73 -5.26 -6.41
CA ASP A 159 13.60 -4.97 -7.85
C ASP A 159 13.22 -6.18 -8.70
N LYS A 160 13.07 -7.37 -8.09
CA LYS A 160 12.77 -8.64 -8.79
C LYS A 160 11.86 -9.53 -7.97
N GLY A 161 11.07 -10.36 -8.67
CA GLY A 161 10.13 -11.29 -8.06
C GLY A 161 8.68 -10.82 -8.21
N ASN A 162 7.78 -11.34 -7.38
CA ASN A 162 6.37 -10.94 -7.40
C ASN A 162 6.15 -9.66 -6.58
N ILE A 163 6.89 -8.61 -6.95
CA ILE A 163 6.94 -7.32 -6.25
C ILE A 163 7.03 -6.17 -7.24
N THR A 164 6.41 -5.04 -6.92
CA THR A 164 6.50 -3.76 -7.62
C THR A 164 6.10 -2.62 -6.68
N GLY A 165 6.12 -1.39 -7.15
CA GLY A 165 5.70 -0.23 -6.34
C GLY A 165 6.34 1.07 -6.78
N THR A 166 6.44 2.02 -5.86
CA THR A 166 7.01 3.36 -6.11
C THR A 166 8.21 3.66 -5.23
N SER A 167 9.24 4.23 -5.86
CA SER A 167 10.46 4.68 -5.19
C SER A 167 10.41 6.18 -4.93
N ASP A 168 10.76 6.55 -3.70
CA ASP A 168 10.92 7.93 -3.22
C ASP A 168 12.37 8.40 -3.26
N LYS A 169 13.15 7.96 -4.24
CA LYS A 169 14.56 8.33 -4.34
C LYS A 169 14.77 9.83 -4.19
N LEU A 170 15.59 10.22 -3.21
CA LEU A 170 15.82 11.62 -2.89
C LEU A 170 16.53 12.35 -4.02
N PRO A 171 16.11 13.57 -4.37
CA PRO A 171 16.83 14.45 -5.30
C PRO A 171 17.99 15.17 -4.60
N VAL A 172 18.98 14.40 -4.10
CA VAL A 172 20.07 14.92 -3.24
C VAL A 172 20.77 16.13 -3.86
N ALA A 173 21.01 16.12 -5.18
CA ALA A 173 21.60 17.25 -5.88
C ALA A 173 20.75 18.54 -5.76
N ALA A 174 19.42 18.41 -5.88
CA ALA A 174 18.51 19.54 -5.74
C ALA A 174 18.39 20.00 -4.29
N GLN A 175 18.47 19.09 -3.32
CA GLN A 175 18.48 19.42 -1.89
C GLN A 175 19.75 20.21 -1.52
N LEU A 176 20.92 19.77 -1.98
CA LEU A 176 22.19 20.50 -1.77
C LEU A 176 22.18 21.86 -2.49
N ASP A 177 21.64 21.96 -3.70
CA ASP A 177 21.48 23.22 -4.43
C ASP A 177 20.55 24.19 -3.68
N LEU A 178 19.45 23.70 -3.14
CA LEU A 178 18.52 24.50 -2.33
C LEU A 178 19.21 25.05 -1.07
N ILE A 179 19.94 24.21 -0.33
CA ILE A 179 20.70 24.65 0.85
C ILE A 179 21.71 25.71 0.45
N ARG A 180 22.46 25.52 -0.65
CA ARG A 180 23.45 26.48 -1.13
C ARG A 180 22.86 27.83 -1.50
N LYS A 181 21.68 27.82 -2.11
CA LYS A 181 20.94 29.06 -2.46
C LYS A 181 20.41 29.79 -1.24
N MET A 182 19.84 29.06 -0.29
CA MET A 182 19.27 29.63 0.94
C MET A 182 20.35 30.10 1.93
N GLN A 183 21.48 29.41 1.98
CA GLN A 183 22.64 29.71 2.85
C GLN A 183 23.94 29.71 2.08
N PRO A 184 24.29 30.80 1.35
CA PRO A 184 25.48 30.85 0.50
C PRO A 184 26.82 30.66 1.24
N ASP A 185 26.86 31.00 2.53
CA ASP A 185 28.08 30.93 3.35
C ASP A 185 28.21 29.61 4.14
N ALA A 186 27.21 28.76 4.15
CA ALA A 186 27.23 27.48 4.86
C ALA A 186 28.31 26.54 4.30
N LYS A 187 28.96 25.79 5.17
CA LYS A 187 30.09 24.88 4.84
C LYS A 187 29.80 23.45 5.31
N THR A 188 29.17 23.31 6.47
CA THR A 188 28.99 22.01 7.12
C THR A 188 27.48 21.72 7.29
N VAL A 189 27.04 20.63 6.67
CA VAL A 189 25.68 20.13 6.79
C VAL A 189 25.67 18.96 7.76
N GLY A 190 24.91 19.07 8.85
CA GLY A 190 24.69 18.01 9.81
C GLY A 190 23.61 17.05 9.33
N ILE A 191 23.83 15.74 9.43
CA ILE A 191 22.84 14.71 9.09
C ILE A 191 22.81 13.67 10.20
N ILE A 192 21.61 13.36 10.69
CA ILE A 192 21.35 12.21 11.56
C ILE A 192 20.74 11.11 10.70
N TYR A 193 21.22 9.88 10.82
CA TYR A 193 20.71 8.76 10.04
C TYR A 193 20.67 7.47 10.85
N THR A 194 19.68 6.61 10.58
CA THR A 194 19.52 5.33 11.25
C THR A 194 20.31 4.24 10.52
N THR A 195 21.22 3.59 11.25
CA THR A 195 22.15 2.61 10.66
C THR A 195 21.48 1.29 10.25
N SER A 196 20.31 0.99 10.78
CA SER A 196 19.50 -0.18 10.43
C SER A 196 18.47 0.07 9.31
N GLU A 197 18.34 1.32 8.84
CA GLU A 197 17.46 1.65 7.71
C GLU A 197 18.26 1.72 6.40
N PRO A 198 18.06 0.78 5.46
CA PRO A 198 18.81 0.76 4.18
C PRO A 198 18.61 2.03 3.34
N ASN A 199 17.39 2.61 3.36
CA ASN A 199 17.10 3.91 2.73
C ASN A 199 18.01 5.01 3.24
N SER A 200 18.19 5.11 4.55
CA SER A 200 19.05 6.13 5.18
C SER A 200 20.53 5.92 4.88
N VAL A 201 20.98 4.66 4.90
CA VAL A 201 22.36 4.30 4.54
C VAL A 201 22.64 4.62 3.06
N SER A 202 21.71 4.38 2.16
CA SER A 202 21.83 4.74 0.74
C SER A 202 21.86 6.26 0.57
N ALA A 203 20.95 6.98 1.21
CA ALA A 203 20.85 8.44 1.10
C ALA A 203 22.08 9.16 1.65
N ILE A 204 22.57 8.79 2.85
CA ILE A 204 23.76 9.45 3.42
C ILE A 204 25.00 9.25 2.56
N ARG A 205 25.16 8.08 1.95
CA ARG A 205 26.27 7.83 1.00
C ARG A 205 26.19 8.80 -0.19
N GLU A 206 25.02 8.99 -0.79
CA GLU A 206 24.82 9.91 -1.91
C GLU A 206 25.09 11.37 -1.50
N TYR A 207 24.69 11.79 -0.29
CA TYR A 207 25.03 13.10 0.26
C TYR A 207 26.54 13.29 0.38
N GLN A 208 27.25 12.30 0.95
CA GLN A 208 28.71 12.36 1.12
C GLN A 208 29.46 12.40 -0.23
N GLU A 209 28.97 11.69 -1.24
CA GLU A 209 29.56 11.68 -2.59
C GLU A 209 29.38 13.03 -3.30
N LYS A 210 28.23 13.68 -3.15
CA LYS A 210 27.87 14.90 -3.92
C LYS A 210 28.15 16.20 -3.19
N ALA A 211 28.28 16.19 -1.89
CA ALA A 211 28.40 17.43 -1.09
C ALA A 211 29.48 18.35 -1.52
N ALA A 212 30.69 17.83 -1.89
CA ALA A 212 31.83 18.61 -2.32
C ALA A 212 31.58 19.44 -3.59
N ASP A 213 30.73 18.94 -4.51
CA ASP A 213 30.34 19.64 -5.74
C ASP A 213 29.54 20.93 -5.45
N TYR A 214 28.88 20.96 -4.28
CA TYR A 214 28.12 22.10 -3.77
C TYR A 214 28.90 22.90 -2.72
N GLY A 215 30.18 22.56 -2.46
CA GLY A 215 31.02 23.23 -1.47
C GLY A 215 30.69 22.92 -0.03
N PHE A 216 30.06 21.75 0.24
CA PHE A 216 29.72 21.30 1.58
C PHE A 216 30.63 20.17 2.07
N THR A 217 30.71 20.06 3.40
CA THR A 217 31.18 18.90 4.13
C THR A 217 29.97 18.33 4.89
N ILE A 218 29.78 17.02 4.86
CA ILE A 218 28.77 16.36 5.64
C ILE A 218 29.36 15.90 6.96
N ASP A 219 28.78 16.37 8.08
CA ASP A 219 29.00 15.79 9.43
C ASP A 219 27.81 14.91 9.77
N ALA A 220 28.03 13.60 9.76
CA ALA A 220 26.96 12.63 9.95
C ALA A 220 27.08 11.89 11.29
N VAL A 221 25.96 11.70 11.97
CA VAL A 221 25.86 10.88 13.19
C VAL A 221 24.86 9.75 12.97
N GLY A 222 25.36 8.51 13.05
CA GLY A 222 24.53 7.32 12.98
C GLY A 222 23.88 7.02 14.32
N VAL A 223 22.59 6.64 14.30
CA VAL A 223 21.81 6.20 15.45
C VAL A 223 21.25 4.81 15.21
N THR A 224 20.81 4.14 16.26
CA THR A 224 20.17 2.81 16.19
C THR A 224 18.72 2.81 16.69
N ALA A 225 18.31 3.88 17.38
CA ALA A 225 16.97 4.01 17.95
C ALA A 225 16.56 5.49 18.09
N GLN A 226 15.28 5.76 18.16
CA GLN A 226 14.71 7.11 18.36
C GLN A 226 15.27 7.82 19.61
N SER A 227 15.51 7.06 20.69
CA SER A 227 16.05 7.59 21.96
C SER A 227 17.44 8.24 21.83
N GLU A 228 18.19 7.93 20.77
CA GLU A 228 19.54 8.46 20.54
C GLU A 228 19.53 9.75 19.71
N VAL A 229 18.41 10.02 18.99
CA VAL A 229 18.33 11.11 17.99
C VAL A 229 18.56 12.48 18.62
N THR A 230 17.96 12.76 19.77
CA THR A 230 18.11 14.05 20.46
C THR A 230 19.57 14.30 20.87
N GLN A 231 20.28 13.27 21.34
CA GLN A 231 21.70 13.38 21.68
C GLN A 231 22.58 13.55 20.42
N ALA A 232 22.21 12.93 19.31
CA ALA A 232 22.88 13.10 18.03
C ALA A 232 22.74 14.55 17.53
N ALA A 233 21.55 15.17 17.70
CA ALA A 233 21.32 16.57 17.38
C ALA A 233 22.21 17.49 18.25
N ASP A 234 22.25 17.28 19.58
CA ASP A 234 23.14 18.03 20.48
C ASP A 234 24.63 17.89 20.08
N THR A 235 25.01 16.71 19.62
CA THR A 235 26.39 16.45 19.17
C THR A 235 26.71 17.28 17.92
N LEU A 236 25.86 17.30 16.90
CA LEU A 236 26.05 18.08 15.68
C LEU A 236 26.02 19.59 15.95
N ILE A 237 25.11 20.06 16.80
CA ILE A 237 25.05 21.45 17.25
C ILE A 237 26.38 21.86 17.93
N SER A 238 26.90 21.03 18.83
CA SER A 238 28.15 21.31 19.55
C SER A 238 29.39 21.32 18.62
N ARG A 239 29.31 20.60 17.49
CA ARG A 239 30.36 20.61 16.45
C ARG A 239 30.26 21.83 15.53
N GLY A 240 29.20 22.63 15.63
CA GLY A 240 29.02 23.87 14.89
C GLY A 240 28.66 23.66 13.43
N VAL A 241 27.73 22.74 13.15
CA VAL A 241 27.17 22.61 11.79
C VAL A 241 26.35 23.86 11.45
N ASP A 242 26.40 24.28 10.19
CA ASP A 242 25.69 25.48 9.72
C ASP A 242 24.20 25.27 9.48
N CYS A 243 23.83 24.06 9.19
CA CYS A 243 22.42 23.62 9.05
C CYS A 243 22.32 22.11 9.20
N PHE A 244 21.08 21.62 9.36
CA PHE A 244 20.76 20.21 9.24
C PHE A 244 20.09 19.94 7.89
N SER A 245 20.36 18.78 7.31
CA SER A 245 19.55 18.19 6.25
C SER A 245 18.95 16.88 6.76
N ASN A 246 17.62 16.81 6.78
CA ASN A 246 16.93 15.61 7.22
C ASN A 246 16.68 14.68 6.03
N LEU A 247 16.86 13.39 6.23
CA LEU A 247 16.60 12.38 5.21
C LEU A 247 15.14 11.88 5.30
N THR A 248 14.76 10.97 4.41
CA THR A 248 13.57 10.14 4.56
C THR A 248 13.83 8.97 5.50
N ASP A 249 14.42 9.28 6.66
CA ASP A 249 14.74 8.35 7.74
C ASP A 249 13.55 8.25 8.69
N ASN A 250 12.90 7.10 8.71
CA ASN A 250 11.64 6.93 9.44
C ASN A 250 11.80 7.10 10.96
N THR A 251 12.89 6.55 11.50
CA THR A 251 13.21 6.65 12.94
C THR A 251 13.48 8.10 13.34
N VAL A 252 14.23 8.85 12.53
CA VAL A 252 14.56 10.26 12.79
C VAL A 252 13.34 11.15 12.60
N VAL A 253 12.57 10.97 11.53
CA VAL A 253 11.33 11.73 11.24
C VAL A 253 10.30 11.52 12.35
N GLY A 254 10.18 10.33 12.90
CA GLY A 254 9.27 10.02 14.00
C GLY A 254 9.49 10.87 15.26
N VAL A 255 10.67 11.51 15.40
CA VAL A 255 11.01 12.43 16.51
C VAL A 255 11.52 13.79 16.04
N LEU A 256 11.20 14.19 14.80
CA LEU A 256 11.66 15.44 14.19
C LEU A 256 11.33 16.67 15.03
N ALA A 257 10.19 16.70 15.71
CA ALA A 257 9.81 17.80 16.60
C ALA A 257 10.88 18.07 17.68
N SER A 258 11.51 17.04 18.23
CA SER A 258 12.58 17.19 19.22
C SER A 258 13.89 17.71 18.62
N ILE A 259 14.18 17.40 17.37
CA ILE A 259 15.31 17.97 16.63
C ILE A 259 15.05 19.45 16.40
N LEU A 260 13.87 19.83 15.90
CA LEU A 260 13.48 21.20 15.62
C LEU A 260 13.51 22.08 16.88
N GLU A 261 13.04 21.58 18.04
CA GLU A 261 13.14 22.29 19.31
C GLU A 261 14.60 22.69 19.60
N LYS A 262 15.54 21.74 19.52
CA LYS A 262 16.96 22.01 19.82
C LYS A 262 17.65 22.89 18.78
N THR A 263 17.37 22.67 17.52
CA THR A 263 17.96 23.44 16.42
C THR A 263 17.44 24.86 16.39
N ASN A 264 16.15 25.08 16.72
CA ASN A 264 15.56 26.41 16.84
C ASN A 264 16.19 27.18 18.02
N GLU A 265 16.37 26.55 19.17
CA GLU A 265 17.07 27.15 20.30
C GLU A 265 18.52 27.54 19.96
N ALA A 266 19.19 26.77 19.10
CA ALA A 266 20.54 27.03 18.64
C ALA A 266 20.60 28.02 17.45
N GLY A 267 19.47 28.39 16.82
CA GLY A 267 19.40 29.24 15.63
C GLY A 267 19.97 28.54 14.39
N ILE A 268 19.88 27.20 14.31
CA ILE A 268 20.38 26.39 13.21
C ILE A 268 19.22 25.87 12.37
N PRO A 269 19.09 26.22 11.08
CA PRO A 269 17.98 25.78 10.25
C PRO A 269 18.05 24.29 9.91
N VAL A 270 16.88 23.66 9.77
CA VAL A 270 16.71 22.29 9.32
C VAL A 270 16.03 22.29 7.96
N TYR A 271 16.67 21.70 6.97
CA TYR A 271 16.09 21.43 5.65
C TYR A 271 15.49 20.03 5.64
N GLY A 272 14.26 19.92 5.17
CA GLY A 272 13.57 18.64 5.00
C GLY A 272 13.85 17.99 3.66
N SER A 273 13.38 16.77 3.49
CA SER A 273 13.43 16.03 2.23
C SER A 273 12.07 15.86 1.56
N GLU A 274 11.00 16.32 2.21
CA GLU A 274 9.62 16.14 1.76
C GLU A 274 8.70 17.25 2.34
N VAL A 275 7.49 17.35 1.80
CA VAL A 275 6.54 18.42 2.17
C VAL A 275 6.09 18.31 3.64
N GLU A 276 5.90 17.11 4.15
CA GLU A 276 5.44 16.87 5.52
C GLU A 276 6.45 17.38 6.55
N GLN A 277 7.75 17.23 6.31
CA GLN A 277 8.79 17.76 7.19
C GLN A 277 8.81 19.30 7.21
N VAL A 278 8.52 19.94 6.07
CA VAL A 278 8.37 21.40 5.99
C VAL A 278 7.14 21.85 6.76
N THR A 279 6.05 21.13 6.67
CA THR A 279 4.82 21.38 7.45
C THR A 279 5.08 21.25 8.95
N LEU A 280 5.94 20.32 9.37
CA LEU A 280 6.35 20.15 10.76
C LEU A 280 7.25 21.27 11.29
N GLY A 281 7.94 22.02 10.41
CA GLY A 281 8.77 23.17 10.81
C GLY A 281 10.13 23.26 10.18
N CYS A 282 10.52 22.35 9.27
CA CYS A 282 11.72 22.54 8.47
C CYS A 282 11.58 23.80 7.59
N VAL A 283 12.69 24.49 7.34
CA VAL A 283 12.66 25.77 6.61
C VAL A 283 12.27 25.63 5.15
N ALA A 284 12.77 24.59 4.51
CA ALA A 284 12.48 24.27 3.11
C ALA A 284 12.82 22.80 2.80
N ALA A 285 12.30 22.30 1.69
CA ALA A 285 12.65 21.00 1.12
C ALA A 285 12.60 21.04 -0.41
N ALA A 286 13.50 20.28 -1.05
CA ALA A 286 13.32 19.80 -2.41
C ALA A 286 12.93 18.33 -2.31
N GLY A 287 11.68 18.01 -2.56
CA GLY A 287 11.15 16.68 -2.25
C GLY A 287 9.86 16.37 -2.97
N ILE A 288 9.29 15.23 -2.63
CA ILE A 288 8.07 14.70 -3.21
C ILE A 288 6.89 14.79 -2.24
N ASP A 289 5.70 14.68 -2.78
CA ASP A 289 4.44 14.56 -2.05
C ASP A 289 4.14 13.08 -1.80
N TYR A 290 4.10 12.69 -0.54
CA TYR A 290 3.91 11.28 -0.16
C TYR A 290 2.46 10.81 -0.32
N TYR A 291 1.49 11.70 -0.32
CA TYR A 291 0.12 11.34 -0.66
C TYR A 291 0.01 10.94 -2.14
N GLU A 292 0.58 11.74 -3.05
CA GLU A 292 0.60 11.41 -4.47
C GLU A 292 1.45 10.18 -4.79
N LEU A 293 2.56 9.97 -4.07
CA LEU A 293 3.36 8.73 -4.14
C LEU A 293 2.49 7.51 -3.81
N GLY A 294 1.78 7.56 -2.69
CA GLY A 294 0.86 6.51 -2.28
C GLY A 294 -0.26 6.29 -3.30
N ARG A 295 -0.85 7.37 -3.83
CA ARG A 295 -1.92 7.33 -4.83
C ARG A 295 -1.49 6.62 -6.11
N GLN A 296 -0.28 6.89 -6.59
CA GLN A 296 0.30 6.17 -7.73
C GLN A 296 0.48 4.68 -7.41
N THR A 297 0.97 4.35 -6.21
CA THR A 297 1.11 2.97 -5.74
C THR A 297 -0.24 2.24 -5.70
N GLY A 298 -1.29 2.90 -5.22
CA GLY A 298 -2.66 2.36 -5.19
C GLY A 298 -3.19 2.04 -6.58
N ALA A 299 -2.89 2.89 -7.57
CA ALA A 299 -3.24 2.61 -8.96
C ALA A 299 -2.50 1.38 -9.54
N MET A 300 -1.25 1.13 -9.13
CA MET A 300 -0.51 -0.09 -9.50
C MET A 300 -1.13 -1.31 -8.82
N ALA A 301 -1.44 -1.22 -7.53
CA ALA A 301 -2.10 -2.29 -6.78
C ALA A 301 -3.46 -2.67 -7.37
N ALA A 302 -4.23 -1.69 -7.83
CA ALA A 302 -5.53 -1.91 -8.47
C ALA A 302 -5.44 -2.79 -9.72
N LYS A 303 -4.39 -2.63 -10.55
CA LYS A 303 -4.14 -3.47 -11.73
C LYS A 303 -3.93 -4.93 -11.32
N VAL A 304 -3.18 -5.15 -10.22
CA VAL A 304 -2.89 -6.50 -9.70
C VAL A 304 -4.17 -7.12 -9.12
N LEU A 305 -4.93 -6.39 -8.30
CA LEU A 305 -6.19 -6.88 -7.70
C LEU A 305 -7.25 -7.23 -8.74
N LYS A 306 -7.31 -6.46 -9.85
CA LYS A 306 -8.22 -6.72 -10.97
C LYS A 306 -7.74 -7.88 -11.86
N GLY A 307 -6.53 -8.39 -11.65
CA GLY A 307 -5.92 -9.42 -12.50
C GLY A 307 -5.52 -8.91 -13.89
N GLU A 308 -5.35 -7.60 -14.06
CA GLU A 308 -4.93 -6.97 -15.32
C GLU A 308 -3.44 -7.19 -15.60
N ALA A 309 -2.63 -7.30 -14.54
CA ALA A 309 -1.20 -7.60 -14.59
C ALA A 309 -0.74 -8.29 -13.30
N LYS A 310 0.39 -9.00 -13.35
CA LYS A 310 1.07 -9.48 -12.15
C LYS A 310 2.02 -8.42 -11.62
N ALA A 311 2.28 -8.40 -10.32
CA ALA A 311 3.25 -7.49 -9.73
C ALA A 311 4.64 -7.63 -10.40
N SER A 312 5.06 -8.86 -10.71
CA SER A 312 6.31 -9.16 -11.41
C SER A 312 6.39 -8.65 -12.86
N GLU A 313 5.27 -8.25 -13.46
CA GLU A 313 5.18 -7.73 -14.84
C GLU A 313 5.14 -6.21 -14.89
N ILE A 314 4.95 -5.55 -13.75
CA ILE A 314 4.90 -4.10 -13.62
C ILE A 314 6.27 -3.63 -13.10
N PRO A 315 7.07 -2.90 -13.88
CA PRO A 315 8.28 -2.28 -13.34
C PRO A 315 7.95 -1.34 -12.19
N TYR A 316 8.79 -1.30 -11.16
CA TYR A 316 8.64 -0.24 -10.16
C TYR A 316 8.89 1.13 -10.80
N GLU A 317 8.26 2.15 -10.26
CA GLU A 317 8.36 3.51 -10.78
C GLU A 317 9.12 4.38 -9.78
N THR A 318 10.13 5.12 -10.26
CA THR A 318 10.81 6.13 -9.45
C THR A 318 10.20 7.48 -9.75
N ILE A 319 9.76 8.22 -8.73
CA ILE A 319 9.29 9.59 -8.91
C ILE A 319 10.51 10.46 -9.19
N THR A 320 10.50 11.14 -10.32
CA THR A 320 11.57 12.05 -10.78
C THR A 320 11.17 13.51 -10.68
N GLU A 321 9.87 13.79 -10.55
CA GLU A 321 9.36 15.14 -10.36
C GLU A 321 9.33 15.46 -8.86
N TYR A 322 9.95 16.55 -8.46
CA TYR A 322 9.96 17.05 -7.09
C TYR A 322 9.56 18.53 -7.08
N GLY A 323 8.89 18.92 -5.99
CA GLY A 323 8.59 20.32 -5.68
C GLY A 323 9.66 20.95 -4.80
N ILE A 324 9.68 22.27 -4.79
CA ILE A 324 10.36 23.05 -3.75
C ILE A 324 9.27 23.54 -2.79
N TYR A 325 9.37 23.17 -1.53
CA TYR A 325 8.44 23.53 -0.48
C TYR A 325 9.13 24.45 0.51
N ILE A 326 8.45 25.48 1.02
CA ILE A 326 8.96 26.39 2.03
C ILE A 326 7.96 26.55 3.18
N ASN A 327 8.49 26.82 4.36
CA ASN A 327 7.74 27.29 5.52
C ASN A 327 8.21 28.73 5.81
N SER A 328 7.46 29.71 5.35
CA SER A 328 7.81 31.13 5.50
C SER A 328 7.96 31.54 6.97
N GLY A 329 7.22 30.91 7.89
CA GLY A 329 7.34 31.15 9.33
C GLY A 329 8.70 30.69 9.85
N SER A 330 9.11 29.45 9.58
CA SER A 330 10.41 28.91 9.98
C SER A 330 11.57 29.64 9.30
N VAL A 331 11.43 30.02 8.02
CA VAL A 331 12.41 30.83 7.29
C VAL A 331 12.64 32.16 8.01
N ALA A 332 11.55 32.86 8.40
CA ALA A 332 11.64 34.14 9.10
C ALA A 332 12.24 33.99 10.51
N GLU A 333 11.87 32.92 11.24
CA GLU A 333 12.41 32.62 12.58
C GLU A 333 13.91 32.37 12.54
N MET A 334 14.41 31.67 11.51
CA MET A 334 15.84 31.43 11.28
C MET A 334 16.58 32.63 10.65
N GLY A 335 15.91 33.74 10.37
CA GLY A 335 16.50 34.92 9.74
C GLY A 335 17.01 34.68 8.33
N LEU A 336 16.50 33.68 7.64
CA LEU A 336 16.89 33.34 6.27
C LEU A 336 16.14 34.22 5.25
N THR A 337 16.77 34.36 4.08
CA THR A 337 16.12 35.02 2.93
C THR A 337 15.92 34.00 1.82
N VAL A 338 14.71 33.89 1.31
CA VAL A 338 14.41 33.05 0.15
C VAL A 338 14.86 33.78 -1.12
N PRO A 339 15.80 33.26 -1.90
CA PRO A 339 16.19 33.85 -3.18
C PRO A 339 15.02 33.88 -4.17
N GLU A 340 14.99 34.84 -5.09
CA GLU A 340 13.86 35.03 -6.01
C GLU A 340 13.64 33.81 -6.91
N ASP A 341 14.71 33.19 -7.41
CA ASP A 341 14.63 31.99 -8.26
C ASP A 341 14.11 30.74 -7.52
N VAL A 342 14.23 30.71 -6.19
CA VAL A 342 13.63 29.68 -5.33
C VAL A 342 12.16 30.05 -5.08
N LYS A 343 11.86 31.31 -4.74
CA LYS A 343 10.53 31.80 -4.42
C LYS A 343 9.53 31.67 -5.57
N GLU A 344 9.99 31.89 -6.81
CA GLU A 344 9.15 31.72 -8.01
C GLU A 344 8.65 30.29 -8.21
N LYS A 345 9.35 29.30 -7.67
CA LYS A 345 9.06 27.86 -7.83
C LYS A 345 8.51 27.23 -6.54
N ALA A 346 8.68 27.92 -5.42
CA ALA A 346 8.36 27.35 -4.12
C ALA A 346 6.84 27.32 -3.89
N ILE A 347 6.42 26.24 -3.29
CA ILE A 347 5.06 26.02 -2.78
C ILE A 347 5.11 26.27 -1.28
N GLU A 348 4.25 27.16 -0.79
CA GLU A 348 4.11 27.38 0.65
C GLU A 348 3.49 26.15 1.29
N SER A 349 4.21 25.56 2.25
CA SER A 349 3.65 24.46 3.04
C SER A 349 2.70 25.03 4.08
N GLN A 350 1.42 24.68 3.99
CA GLN A 350 0.40 25.10 4.95
C GLN A 350 0.39 24.16 6.16
N LYS A 351 0.29 24.78 7.37
CA LYS A 351 0.05 24.02 8.61
C LYS A 351 -1.36 23.48 8.65
#